data_239304c31060c79489b3dbe680c7ca5a
#
_entry.id   239304c31060c79489b3dbe680c7ca5a
#
_cell.length_a   1.000
_cell.length_b   1.000
_cell.length_c   1.000
_cell.angle_alpha   90.00
_cell.angle_beta   90.00
_cell.angle_gamma   90.00
#
_symmetry.space_group_name_H-M   'P 1'
#
loop_
_entity.id
_entity.type
_entity.pdbx_description
1 polymer ?
#
loop_
_entity_poly.entity_id
_entity_poly.type
_entity_poly.pdbx_seq_one_letter_code
_entity_poly.pdbx_strand_id
1 'polypeptide(L)'
;MTDNVVNNEPHEESADAPKISLGGSDAVNLAAEQWKETAHRNIPGLGDLPIPDDTANLREGPSLHDGLLALLPLVGVWRGTGQALDHTDADAKPTQFGQQIIFAHDGENYLTYSSRVWKLDDEGNQVGLDHRETGFWRITGKDEIEVVVAHSTGVVEIFYGNPLKERAWEITSASTLVTTTGP
;
A
#
# COMPACT_ATOMS: atom_id res chain seq x y z
N MET A 1 20.67 30.94 46.92
CA MET A 1 20.43 29.52 47.19
C MET A 1 19.00 29.40 47.63
N THR A 2 18.12 29.07 46.71
CA THR A 2 16.70 28.81 46.97
C THR A 2 16.37 27.52 46.24
N ASP A 3 16.27 26.44 47.04
CA ASP A 3 15.90 25.12 46.58
C ASP A 3 14.42 25.11 46.12
N ASN A 4 14.19 24.82 44.84
CA ASN A 4 12.87 24.51 44.32
C ASN A 4 12.63 23.01 44.49
N VAL A 5 11.86 22.67 45.52
CA VAL A 5 11.34 21.31 45.72
C VAL A 5 10.17 21.13 44.74
N VAL A 6 10.35 20.33 43.71
CA VAL A 6 9.28 19.86 42.82
C VAL A 6 8.52 18.77 43.56
N ASN A 7 7.32 19.07 44.02
CA ASN A 7 6.37 18.08 44.51
C ASN A 7 5.90 17.20 43.36
N ASN A 8 6.33 15.98 43.33
CA ASN A 8 5.83 14.90 42.51
C ASN A 8 4.62 14.27 43.22
N GLU A 9 3.42 14.73 42.95
CA GLU A 9 2.21 14.02 43.35
C GLU A 9 2.07 12.76 42.49
N PRO A 10 1.78 11.59 43.10
CA PRO A 10 1.54 10.37 42.33
C PRO A 10 0.20 10.51 41.56
N HIS A 11 0.25 10.34 40.25
CA HIS A 11 -0.94 10.15 39.45
C HIS A 11 -1.71 8.95 39.99
N GLU A 12 -2.90 9.19 40.51
CA GLU A 12 -3.85 8.13 40.82
C GLU A 12 -4.17 7.36 39.54
N GLU A 13 -3.76 6.10 39.53
CA GLU A 13 -4.13 5.11 38.54
C GLU A 13 -5.67 5.01 38.52
N SER A 14 -6.28 5.47 37.44
CA SER A 14 -7.73 5.41 37.27
C SER A 14 -8.17 3.94 37.31
N ALA A 15 -9.10 3.67 38.21
CA ALA A 15 -9.68 2.37 38.49
C ALA A 15 -10.01 1.58 37.21
N ASP A 16 -9.52 0.34 37.22
CA ASP A 16 -9.69 -0.72 36.27
C ASP A 16 -11.16 -0.84 35.80
N ALA A 17 -11.47 -0.28 34.64
CA ALA A 17 -12.73 -0.55 33.97
C ALA A 17 -12.75 -2.04 33.60
N PRO A 18 -13.80 -2.79 33.89
CA PRO A 18 -13.84 -4.23 33.64
C PRO A 18 -13.54 -4.52 32.16
N LYS A 19 -12.46 -5.22 31.89
CA LYS A 19 -12.12 -5.71 30.55
C LYS A 19 -13.14 -6.76 30.19
N ILE A 20 -14.17 -6.37 29.42
CA ILE A 20 -15.16 -7.28 28.86
C ILE A 20 -14.43 -8.06 27.77
N SER A 21 -14.13 -9.33 28.04
CA SER A 21 -13.64 -10.27 27.00
C SER A 21 -14.84 -10.74 26.20
N LEU A 22 -15.05 -10.15 25.05
CA LEU A 22 -16.10 -10.56 24.12
C LEU A 22 -15.53 -11.64 23.19
N GLY A 23 -16.31 -12.70 22.93
CA GLY A 23 -16.03 -13.65 21.84
C GLY A 23 -16.04 -12.94 20.48
N GLY A 24 -15.35 -13.50 19.47
CA GLY A 24 -15.14 -12.82 18.19
C GLY A 24 -16.42 -12.28 17.54
N SER A 25 -17.51 -13.07 17.55
CA SER A 25 -18.82 -12.66 17.01
C SER A 25 -19.50 -11.58 17.84
N ASP A 26 -19.39 -11.63 19.15
CA ASP A 26 -19.99 -10.63 20.05
C ASP A 26 -19.28 -9.31 19.95
N ALA A 27 -17.95 -9.33 19.80
CA ALA A 27 -17.16 -8.13 19.56
C ALA A 27 -17.55 -7.45 18.24
N VAL A 28 -17.75 -8.22 17.17
CA VAL A 28 -18.20 -7.71 15.87
C VAL A 28 -19.59 -7.10 15.96
N ASN A 29 -20.53 -7.76 16.64
CA ASN A 29 -21.89 -7.27 16.82
C ASN A 29 -21.90 -5.98 17.64
N LEU A 30 -21.15 -5.91 18.73
CA LEU A 30 -21.01 -4.69 19.52
C LEU A 30 -20.42 -3.55 18.72
N ALA A 31 -19.36 -3.82 17.95
CA ALA A 31 -18.76 -2.83 17.06
C ALA A 31 -19.76 -2.34 16.00
N ALA A 32 -20.57 -3.23 15.44
CA ALA A 32 -21.60 -2.87 14.46
C ALA A 32 -22.70 -2.00 15.06
N GLU A 33 -23.12 -2.26 16.31
CA GLU A 33 -24.10 -1.41 17.01
C GLU A 33 -23.51 -0.03 17.31
N GLN A 34 -22.29 0.04 17.83
CA GLN A 34 -21.60 1.31 18.09
C GLN A 34 -21.36 2.10 16.81
N TRP A 35 -21.08 1.41 15.70
CA TRP A 35 -20.91 2.07 14.41
C TRP A 35 -22.19 2.75 13.94
N LYS A 36 -23.38 2.20 14.15
CA LYS A 36 -24.66 2.84 13.79
C LYS A 36 -24.81 4.22 14.44
N GLU A 37 -24.36 4.36 15.69
CA GLU A 37 -24.43 5.62 16.41
C GLU A 37 -23.34 6.62 15.99
N THR A 38 -22.19 6.14 15.55
CA THR A 38 -21.01 6.96 15.28
C THR A 38 -20.68 7.12 13.79
N ALA A 39 -21.38 6.40 12.90
CA ALA A 39 -21.10 6.40 11.46
C ALA A 39 -21.03 7.80 10.85
N HIS A 40 -21.91 8.70 11.30
CA HIS A 40 -21.94 10.08 10.83
C HIS A 40 -20.72 10.92 11.27
N ARG A 41 -19.97 10.47 12.29
CA ARG A 41 -18.72 11.12 12.77
C ARG A 41 -17.50 10.62 12.02
N ASN A 42 -17.62 9.44 11.38
CA ASN A 42 -16.54 8.78 10.65
C ASN A 42 -16.53 9.10 9.15
N ILE A 43 -17.38 10.04 8.71
CA ILE A 43 -17.26 10.59 7.37
C ILE A 43 -16.01 11.45 7.38
N PRO A 44 -14.93 11.05 6.71
CA PRO A 44 -13.76 11.87 6.64
C PRO A 44 -14.15 13.19 5.98
N GLY A 45 -14.14 14.27 6.74
CA GLY A 45 -14.05 15.58 6.14
C GLY A 45 -12.65 15.62 5.48
N LEU A 46 -12.58 15.26 4.22
CA LEU A 46 -11.39 15.46 3.40
C LEU A 46 -11.34 16.99 3.16
N GLY A 47 -10.87 17.70 4.20
CA GLY A 47 -10.52 19.12 4.06
C GLY A 47 -9.27 19.24 3.21
N ASP A 48 -9.00 20.44 2.76
CA ASP A 48 -7.77 20.76 2.05
C ASP A 48 -6.58 20.43 2.96
N LEU A 49 -5.77 19.47 2.53
CA LEU A 49 -4.50 19.17 3.20
C LEU A 49 -3.49 20.25 2.81
N PRO A 50 -2.61 20.69 3.74
CA PRO A 50 -1.58 21.67 3.46
C PRO A 50 -0.37 21.07 2.69
N ILE A 51 -0.58 19.95 2.01
CA ILE A 51 0.41 19.22 1.22
C ILE A 51 -0.17 18.94 -0.16
N PRO A 52 0.66 18.81 -1.20
CA PRO A 52 0.22 18.45 -2.54
C PRO A 52 -0.48 17.08 -2.56
N ASP A 53 -1.48 16.95 -3.42
CA ASP A 53 -2.08 15.66 -3.75
C ASP A 53 -1.14 14.85 -4.66
N ASP A 54 -1.22 13.53 -4.57
CA ASP A 54 -0.55 12.63 -5.49
C ASP A 54 -1.04 12.86 -6.93
N THR A 55 -0.11 12.95 -7.87
CA THR A 55 -0.42 13.04 -9.29
C THR A 55 0.23 11.93 -10.11
N ALA A 56 -0.52 11.33 -11.00
CA ALA A 56 -0.03 10.42 -12.04
C ALA A 56 0.15 11.15 -13.39
N ASN A 57 0.14 12.47 -13.39
CA ASN A 57 0.25 13.31 -14.57
C ASN A 57 1.40 14.31 -14.39
N LEU A 58 2.50 14.09 -15.10
CA LEU A 58 3.70 14.97 -15.03
C LEU A 58 3.45 16.43 -15.49
N ARG A 59 2.25 16.75 -15.98
CA ARG A 59 1.86 18.11 -16.39
C ARG A 59 1.03 18.84 -15.34
N GLU A 60 0.67 18.14 -14.26
CA GLU A 60 -0.22 18.64 -13.20
C GLU A 60 0.41 18.35 -11.83
N GLY A 61 0.11 19.21 -10.87
CA GLY A 61 0.63 19.09 -9.52
C GLY A 61 2.09 19.54 -9.37
N PRO A 62 2.79 19.04 -8.34
CA PRO A 62 4.20 19.38 -8.09
C PRO A 62 5.12 18.80 -9.16
N SER A 63 6.32 19.38 -9.29
CA SER A 63 7.37 18.80 -10.14
C SER A 63 7.86 17.47 -9.55
N LEU A 64 8.17 16.52 -10.43
CA LEU A 64 8.82 15.27 -10.00
C LEU A 64 10.17 15.58 -9.34
N HIS A 65 10.46 14.92 -8.22
CA HIS A 65 11.74 15.06 -7.54
C HIS A 65 12.92 14.63 -8.43
N ASP A 66 14.00 15.42 -8.45
CA ASP A 66 15.16 15.16 -9.34
C ASP A 66 15.78 13.78 -9.11
N GLY A 67 15.77 13.25 -7.89
CA GLY A 67 16.22 11.90 -7.55
C GLY A 67 15.44 10.77 -8.24
N LEU A 68 14.27 11.06 -8.82
CA LEU A 68 13.39 10.06 -9.45
C LEU A 68 13.45 10.08 -10.98
N LEU A 69 14.34 10.83 -11.59
CA LEU A 69 14.39 10.98 -13.06
C LEU A 69 14.54 9.63 -13.79
N ALA A 70 15.22 8.66 -13.20
CA ALA A 70 15.32 7.30 -13.76
C ALA A 70 13.99 6.53 -13.74
N LEU A 71 13.03 6.91 -12.89
CA LEU A 71 11.69 6.34 -12.79
C LEU A 71 10.61 7.18 -13.48
N LEU A 72 10.97 8.37 -14.01
CA LEU A 72 10.04 9.27 -14.68
C LEU A 72 9.14 8.58 -15.72
N PRO A 73 9.64 7.66 -16.56
CA PRO A 73 8.78 6.98 -17.55
C PRO A 73 7.71 6.09 -16.94
N LEU A 74 7.78 5.74 -15.64
CA LEU A 74 6.75 4.94 -14.96
C LEU A 74 5.54 5.78 -14.58
N VAL A 75 5.72 7.09 -14.29
CA VAL A 75 4.63 7.96 -13.81
C VAL A 75 3.47 7.94 -14.79
N GLY A 76 2.30 7.54 -14.27
CA GLY A 76 1.11 7.42 -15.10
C GLY A 76 0.18 6.29 -14.66
N VAL A 77 -0.86 6.10 -15.48
CA VAL A 77 -1.80 4.99 -15.34
C VAL A 77 -1.58 4.00 -16.47
N TRP A 78 -1.24 2.78 -16.09
CA TRP A 78 -0.97 1.67 -17.01
C TRP A 78 -2.08 0.65 -16.91
N ARG A 79 -2.54 0.14 -18.05
CA ARG A 79 -3.56 -0.91 -18.09
C ARG A 79 -3.21 -1.91 -19.18
N GLY A 80 -3.36 -3.19 -18.84
CA GLY A 80 -3.09 -4.27 -19.79
C GLY A 80 -3.71 -5.58 -19.35
N THR A 81 -3.50 -6.59 -20.19
CA THR A 81 -3.88 -7.98 -19.92
C THR A 81 -2.67 -8.88 -20.04
N GLY A 82 -2.71 -10.02 -19.39
CA GLY A 82 -1.63 -11.00 -19.40
C GLY A 82 -2.15 -12.40 -19.09
N GLN A 83 -1.20 -13.34 -19.02
CA GLN A 83 -1.45 -14.72 -18.65
C GLN A 83 -0.52 -15.08 -17.48
N ALA A 84 -1.08 -15.76 -16.48
CA ALA A 84 -0.33 -16.31 -15.35
C ALA A 84 -0.42 -17.84 -15.40
N LEU A 85 0.68 -18.50 -15.08
CA LEU A 85 0.75 -19.96 -14.97
C LEU A 85 1.17 -20.29 -13.53
N ASP A 86 0.41 -21.15 -12.88
CA ASP A 86 0.84 -21.73 -11.61
C ASP A 86 1.92 -22.77 -11.85
N HIS A 87 3.15 -22.45 -11.53
CA HIS A 87 4.30 -23.35 -11.70
C HIS A 87 4.38 -24.44 -10.62
N THR A 88 3.52 -24.40 -9.60
CA THR A 88 3.46 -25.43 -8.55
C THR A 88 2.58 -26.61 -8.96
N ASP A 89 1.69 -26.42 -9.92
CA ASP A 89 0.84 -27.45 -10.51
C ASP A 89 1.26 -27.75 -11.96
N ALA A 90 1.75 -28.96 -12.21
CA ALA A 90 2.22 -29.39 -13.53
C ALA A 90 1.10 -29.46 -14.59
N ASP A 91 -0.16 -29.59 -14.15
CA ASP A 91 -1.34 -29.65 -14.99
C ASP A 91 -2.08 -28.30 -15.08
N ALA A 92 -1.53 -27.25 -14.46
CA ALA A 92 -2.15 -25.91 -14.47
C ALA A 92 -2.28 -25.37 -15.88
N LYS A 93 -3.44 -24.83 -16.18
CA LYS A 93 -3.66 -24.06 -17.41
C LYS A 93 -3.36 -22.59 -17.15
N PRO A 94 -2.81 -21.87 -18.15
CA PRO A 94 -2.67 -20.42 -18.05
C PRO A 94 -4.01 -19.76 -17.78
N THR A 95 -4.05 -18.91 -16.75
CA THR A 95 -5.21 -18.06 -16.43
C THR A 95 -5.01 -16.67 -17.01
N GLN A 96 -6.05 -16.10 -17.61
CA GLN A 96 -5.99 -14.75 -18.10
C GLN A 96 -6.32 -13.75 -17.01
N PHE A 97 -5.58 -12.63 -16.99
CA PHE A 97 -5.83 -11.54 -16.05
C PHE A 97 -5.76 -10.17 -16.74
N GLY A 98 -6.46 -9.21 -16.17
CA GLY A 98 -6.26 -7.80 -16.44
C GLY A 98 -5.60 -7.12 -15.25
N GLN A 99 -4.82 -6.09 -15.53
CA GLN A 99 -4.13 -5.32 -14.51
C GLN A 99 -4.18 -3.84 -14.79
N GLN A 100 -4.38 -3.03 -13.74
CA GLN A 100 -4.15 -1.59 -13.77
C GLN A 100 -3.09 -1.25 -12.73
N ILE A 101 -2.07 -0.52 -13.16
CA ILE A 101 -1.01 0.01 -12.30
C ILE A 101 -1.07 1.53 -12.36
N ILE A 102 -0.91 2.18 -11.21
CA ILE A 102 -0.78 3.63 -11.09
C ILE A 102 0.53 3.92 -10.38
N PHE A 103 1.38 4.71 -11.02
CA PHE A 103 2.53 5.35 -10.41
C PHE A 103 2.25 6.84 -10.30
N ALA A 104 2.23 7.36 -9.07
CA ALA A 104 1.98 8.77 -8.80
C ALA A 104 3.07 9.34 -7.88
N HIS A 105 3.14 10.66 -7.77
CA HIS A 105 4.07 11.38 -6.90
C HIS A 105 3.42 12.65 -6.35
N ASP A 106 3.94 13.13 -5.24
CA ASP A 106 3.58 14.37 -4.56
C ASP A 106 4.71 15.42 -4.57
N GLY A 107 5.79 15.13 -5.30
CA GLY A 107 7.00 15.96 -5.37
C GLY A 107 8.13 15.49 -4.44
N GLU A 108 7.87 14.56 -3.54
CA GLU A 108 8.87 13.96 -2.67
C GLU A 108 9.69 12.87 -3.37
N ASN A 109 10.77 12.39 -2.72
CA ASN A 109 11.71 11.44 -3.33
C ASN A 109 11.21 9.99 -3.29
N TYR A 110 9.98 9.77 -3.73
CA TYR A 110 9.39 8.44 -3.97
C TYR A 110 8.25 8.53 -4.98
N LEU A 111 7.95 7.39 -5.64
CA LEU A 111 6.68 7.19 -6.33
C LEU A 111 5.78 6.34 -5.44
N THR A 112 4.52 6.74 -5.32
CA THR A 112 3.47 5.86 -4.82
C THR A 112 3.12 4.86 -5.94
N TYR A 113 2.87 3.61 -5.53
CA TYR A 113 2.50 2.50 -6.41
C TYR A 113 1.19 1.90 -5.96
N SER A 114 0.28 1.70 -6.88
CA SER A 114 -0.92 0.89 -6.64
C SER A 114 -1.24 0.03 -7.85
N SER A 115 -1.61 -1.23 -7.58
CA SER A 115 -2.00 -2.20 -8.59
C SER A 115 -3.34 -2.85 -8.23
N ARG A 116 -4.13 -3.13 -9.24
CA ARG A 116 -5.36 -3.92 -9.16
C ARG A 116 -5.32 -4.97 -10.24
N VAL A 117 -5.49 -6.23 -9.84
CA VAL A 117 -5.53 -7.38 -10.73
C VAL A 117 -6.91 -8.02 -10.67
N TRP A 118 -7.43 -8.44 -11.82
CA TRP A 118 -8.70 -9.13 -11.94
C TRP A 118 -8.60 -10.31 -12.91
N LYS A 119 -9.43 -11.32 -12.69
CA LYS A 119 -9.50 -12.52 -13.51
C LYS A 119 -10.35 -12.27 -14.74
N LEU A 120 -9.93 -12.85 -15.85
CA LEU A 120 -10.65 -12.81 -17.13
C LEU A 120 -11.06 -14.24 -17.52
N ASP A 121 -12.21 -14.36 -18.20
CA ASP A 121 -12.60 -15.59 -18.92
C ASP A 121 -11.88 -15.69 -20.27
N ASP A 122 -12.17 -16.77 -21.02
CA ASP A 122 -11.58 -17.00 -22.34
C ASP A 122 -12.02 -15.95 -23.39
N GLU A 123 -13.16 -15.30 -23.17
CA GLU A 123 -13.69 -14.21 -23.99
C GLU A 123 -13.12 -12.83 -23.62
N GLY A 124 -12.34 -12.75 -22.52
CA GLY A 124 -11.73 -11.52 -22.01
C GLY A 124 -12.64 -10.67 -21.10
N ASN A 125 -13.77 -11.22 -20.65
CA ASN A 125 -14.64 -10.53 -19.70
C ASN A 125 -14.13 -10.68 -18.28
N GLN A 126 -14.36 -9.66 -17.45
CA GLN A 126 -14.03 -9.74 -16.02
C GLN A 126 -14.98 -10.69 -15.31
N VAL A 127 -14.42 -11.71 -14.67
CA VAL A 127 -15.18 -12.72 -13.88
C VAL A 127 -14.94 -12.64 -12.39
N GLY A 128 -13.96 -11.86 -11.94
CA GLY A 128 -13.69 -11.69 -10.53
C GLY A 128 -12.51 -10.77 -10.25
N LEU A 129 -12.40 -10.35 -9.00
CA LEU A 129 -11.19 -9.69 -8.50
C LEU A 129 -10.15 -10.76 -8.15
N ASP A 130 -8.88 -10.44 -8.29
CA ASP A 130 -7.80 -11.27 -7.85
C ASP A 130 -7.14 -10.66 -6.60
N HIS A 131 -6.17 -9.78 -6.78
CA HIS A 131 -5.48 -9.14 -5.68
C HIS A 131 -5.22 -7.65 -5.92
N ARG A 132 -4.74 -7.00 -4.88
CA ARG A 132 -4.28 -5.61 -4.93
C ARG A 132 -2.92 -5.50 -4.30
N GLU A 133 -2.17 -4.53 -4.81
CA GLU A 133 -0.85 -4.19 -4.30
C GLU A 133 -0.78 -2.67 -4.04
N THR A 134 0.01 -2.29 -3.06
CA THR A 134 0.35 -0.89 -2.79
C THR A 134 1.76 -0.81 -2.26
N GLY A 135 2.45 0.29 -2.56
CA GLY A 135 3.82 0.42 -2.13
C GLY A 135 4.49 1.70 -2.59
N PHE A 136 5.81 1.69 -2.49
CA PHE A 136 6.66 2.82 -2.84
C PHE A 136 7.86 2.36 -3.67
N TRP A 137 8.21 3.16 -4.66
CA TRP A 137 9.42 3.03 -5.46
C TRP A 137 10.32 4.23 -5.17
N ARG A 138 11.59 4.00 -4.87
CA ARG A 138 12.57 5.03 -4.54
C ARG A 138 13.87 4.79 -5.28
N ILE A 139 14.67 5.86 -5.42
CA ILE A 139 16.07 5.77 -5.86
C ILE A 139 16.94 6.12 -4.66
N THR A 140 17.91 5.27 -4.34
CA THR A 140 18.91 5.55 -3.30
C THR A 140 20.00 6.50 -3.81
N GLY A 141 20.82 7.04 -2.90
CA GLY A 141 21.98 7.86 -3.26
C GLY A 141 23.09 7.13 -4.05
N LYS A 142 22.88 5.84 -4.38
CA LYS A 142 23.76 5.03 -5.24
C LYS A 142 23.12 4.67 -6.58
N ASP A 143 22.05 5.38 -6.95
CA ASP A 143 21.22 5.10 -8.14
C ASP A 143 20.56 3.71 -8.15
N GLU A 144 20.48 3.06 -6.99
CA GLU A 144 19.79 1.78 -6.82
C GLU A 144 18.30 2.00 -6.60
N ILE A 145 17.48 1.21 -7.29
CA ILE A 145 16.02 1.21 -7.11
C ILE A 145 15.69 0.37 -5.87
N GLU A 146 14.91 0.94 -4.98
CA GLU A 146 14.28 0.23 -3.86
C GLU A 146 12.76 0.22 -4.04
N VAL A 147 12.17 -0.96 -3.88
CA VAL A 147 10.71 -1.13 -3.94
C VAL A 147 10.22 -1.85 -2.70
N VAL A 148 9.18 -1.31 -2.09
CA VAL A 148 8.45 -1.96 -1.00
C VAL A 148 7.00 -2.10 -1.43
N VAL A 149 6.48 -3.33 -1.45
CA VAL A 149 5.12 -3.64 -1.88
C VAL A 149 4.42 -4.48 -0.82
N ALA A 150 3.19 -4.11 -0.50
CA ALA A 150 2.27 -4.90 0.31
C ALA A 150 1.11 -5.40 -0.57
N HIS A 151 0.82 -6.69 -0.45
CA HIS A 151 -0.25 -7.37 -1.18
C HIS A 151 -1.48 -7.59 -0.30
N SER A 152 -2.66 -7.48 -0.89
CA SER A 152 -3.93 -7.74 -0.18
C SER A 152 -4.08 -9.20 0.29
N THR A 153 -3.20 -10.08 -0.15
CA THR A 153 -3.12 -11.49 0.26
C THR A 153 -2.31 -11.72 1.53
N GLY A 154 -1.72 -10.65 2.11
CA GLY A 154 -0.92 -10.76 3.33
C GLY A 154 0.57 -11.00 3.08
N VAL A 155 1.05 -10.66 1.89
CA VAL A 155 2.48 -10.70 1.54
C VAL A 155 3.04 -9.29 1.54
N VAL A 156 4.29 -9.12 1.99
CA VAL A 156 5.09 -7.90 1.82
C VAL A 156 6.41 -8.27 1.19
N GLU A 157 6.80 -7.54 0.16
CA GLU A 157 8.04 -7.78 -0.57
C GLU A 157 8.91 -6.53 -0.63
N ILE A 158 10.22 -6.76 -0.60
CA ILE A 158 11.24 -5.75 -0.82
C ILE A 158 12.06 -6.18 -2.02
N PHE A 159 12.20 -5.27 -2.99
CA PHE A 159 13.02 -5.48 -4.17
C PHE A 159 14.13 -4.44 -4.21
N TYR A 160 15.26 -4.84 -4.78
CA TYR A 160 16.35 -3.96 -5.18
C TYR A 160 16.65 -4.13 -6.66
N GLY A 161 17.13 -3.08 -7.28
CA GLY A 161 17.48 -3.16 -8.68
C GLY A 161 18.13 -1.90 -9.23
N ASN A 162 18.30 -1.90 -10.55
CA ASN A 162 18.98 -0.83 -11.24
C ASN A 162 18.23 -0.41 -12.50
N PRO A 163 18.27 0.87 -12.86
CA PRO A 163 17.90 1.29 -14.20
C PRO A 163 18.93 0.77 -15.20
N LEU A 164 18.46 0.05 -16.23
CA LEU A 164 19.33 -0.48 -17.29
C LEU A 164 19.47 0.47 -18.46
N LYS A 165 18.36 1.14 -18.84
CA LYS A 165 18.24 2.09 -19.95
C LYS A 165 17.10 3.05 -19.62
N GLU A 166 16.89 4.04 -20.48
CA GLU A 166 15.85 5.07 -20.33
C GLU A 166 14.41 4.51 -20.05
N ARG A 167 14.13 3.27 -20.43
CA ARG A 167 12.81 2.62 -20.25
C ARG A 167 12.95 1.15 -19.88
N ALA A 168 14.01 0.77 -19.20
CA ALA A 168 14.22 -0.59 -18.77
C ALA A 168 14.86 -0.61 -17.38
N TRP A 169 14.31 -1.43 -16.52
CA TRP A 169 14.72 -1.61 -15.14
C TRP A 169 14.84 -3.10 -14.84
N GLU A 170 15.76 -3.46 -14.00
CA GLU A 170 15.88 -4.81 -13.45
C GLU A 170 15.71 -4.70 -11.94
N ILE A 171 14.76 -5.44 -11.39
CA ILE A 171 14.55 -5.53 -9.95
C ILE A 171 14.48 -6.99 -9.54
N THR A 172 15.05 -7.31 -8.38
CA THR A 172 15.07 -8.65 -7.80
C THR A 172 14.50 -8.63 -6.40
N SER A 173 13.64 -9.59 -6.07
CA SER A 173 13.12 -9.75 -4.71
C SER A 173 14.28 -10.08 -3.77
N ALA A 174 14.43 -9.30 -2.72
CA ALA A 174 15.46 -9.45 -1.69
C ALA A 174 14.89 -10.02 -0.40
N SER A 175 13.61 -9.80 -0.14
CA SER A 175 12.92 -10.28 1.06
C SER A 175 11.43 -10.39 0.81
N THR A 176 10.84 -11.47 1.31
CA THR A 176 9.39 -11.70 1.31
C THR A 176 8.95 -12.06 2.72
N LEU A 177 7.98 -11.35 3.24
CA LEU A 177 7.33 -11.62 4.52
C LEU A 177 5.88 -12.02 4.26
N VAL A 178 5.43 -13.07 4.92
CA VAL A 178 4.06 -13.59 4.80
C VAL A 178 3.38 -13.57 6.15
N THR A 179 2.16 -13.08 6.21
CA THR A 179 1.34 -13.13 7.44
C THR A 179 0.88 -14.57 7.71
N THR A 180 0.44 -14.86 8.93
CA THR A 180 -0.02 -16.22 9.32
C THR A 180 -1.21 -16.73 8.51
N THR A 181 -1.94 -15.85 7.83
CA THR A 181 -3.09 -16.18 6.97
C THR A 181 -2.81 -15.91 5.48
N GLY A 182 -1.58 -15.55 5.15
CA GLY A 182 -1.13 -15.38 3.77
C GLY A 182 -0.95 -16.74 3.06
N PRO A 183 -0.71 -16.72 1.74
CA PRO A 183 -0.54 -17.92 0.93
C PRO A 183 0.69 -18.75 1.34
#